data_8fd820bfa8a0a95bcc35509c6193d678
#
_entry.id   8fd820bfa8a0a95bcc35509c6193d678
#
_cell.length_a   1.000
_cell.length_b   1.000
_cell.length_c   1.000
_cell.angle_alpha   90.00
_cell.angle_beta   90.00
_cell.angle_gamma   90.00
#
_symmetry.space_group_name_H-M   'P 1'
#
loop_
_entity.id
_entity.type
_entity.pdbx_description
1 polymer ?
#
loop_
_entity_poly.entity_id
_entity_poly.type
_entity_poly.pdbx_seq_one_letter_code
_entity_poly.pdbx_strand_id
1 'polypeptide(L)'
;RNYNQTLDARLTLEPFSEFNIEISLNKNYTRNYLEFFKNDGSGAGLKHLTPTEVGSFNISYLGINTLFGKNVDSLYAQFERNRAIFSERQPNKPDAGNHPNDPGYAEGFGRKNQNVIIPAFIATYTGLDPQNSGLDIFKTSPRPNWQLTYNGLHKLPILNKVLSGASIRHGYNSKLMVNQYNTDVFYDPDSVYRTKALTADYYSRIEIPNVVMTESFSPLIGIDFKTLNDLQFNFDYSIQRSLSLNMIDYQLIEQNSKELTIGFGWRIKNVVFPFGNNKPQRTRAPRPTDDQTPDARGRTTTAAKKGNDLNLKFDLSFRDDLTNNRVLDQDQNVPTRGAKTLRFSNAADYELNDRVTLRLFFDYNRIIPAVQESFPITTAKGGITVRLALK
;
A
#
# COMPACT_ATOMS: atom_id res chain seq x y z
N ARG A 1 21.70 27.98 3.31
CA ARG A 1 22.41 26.78 2.75
C ARG A 1 21.41 25.67 2.52
N ASN A 2 21.37 25.13 1.31
CA ASN A 2 20.48 24.03 0.95
C ASN A 2 21.30 22.76 0.80
N TYR A 3 20.84 21.69 1.41
CA TYR A 3 21.40 20.35 1.27
C TYR A 3 20.31 19.40 0.80
N ASN A 4 20.58 18.64 -0.24
CA ASN A 4 19.70 17.60 -0.74
C ASN A 4 20.53 16.33 -0.99
N GLN A 5 20.09 15.23 -0.40
CA GLN A 5 20.68 13.90 -0.60
C GLN A 5 19.59 12.98 -1.14
N THR A 6 19.76 12.49 -2.36
CA THR A 6 18.89 11.50 -2.97
C THR A 6 19.71 10.27 -3.31
N LEU A 7 19.24 9.12 -2.86
CA LEU A 7 19.75 7.80 -3.24
C LEU A 7 18.58 7.00 -3.78
N ASP A 8 18.62 6.69 -5.06
CA ASP A 8 17.70 5.78 -5.74
C ASP A 8 18.53 4.70 -6.43
N ALA A 9 18.35 3.46 -6.00
CA ALA A 9 19.01 2.31 -6.62
C ALA A 9 17.95 1.29 -7.03
N ARG A 10 18.08 0.79 -8.25
CA ARG A 10 17.20 -0.25 -8.79
C ARG A 10 18.07 -1.35 -9.41
N LEU A 11 17.73 -2.59 -9.07
CA LEU A 11 18.34 -3.79 -9.63
C LEU A 11 17.24 -4.67 -10.20
N THR A 12 17.36 -5.03 -11.46
CA THR A 12 16.48 -5.98 -12.13
C THR A 12 17.27 -7.23 -12.49
N LEU A 13 16.78 -8.38 -12.09
CA LEU A 13 17.40 -9.68 -12.31
C LEU A 13 16.40 -10.60 -13.03
N GLU A 14 16.88 -11.37 -13.97
CA GLU A 14 16.13 -12.46 -14.62
C GLU A 14 16.95 -13.76 -14.48
N PRO A 15 16.88 -14.43 -13.31
CA PRO A 15 17.70 -15.62 -13.04
C PRO A 15 17.42 -16.78 -14.01
N PHE A 16 16.20 -16.87 -14.51
CA PHE A 16 15.78 -17.78 -15.58
C PHE A 16 14.63 -17.15 -16.37
N SER A 17 14.36 -17.67 -17.54
CA SER A 17 13.37 -17.11 -18.46
C SER A 17 12.02 -16.80 -17.78
N GLU A 18 11.53 -15.57 -17.96
CA GLU A 18 10.25 -15.05 -17.45
C GLU A 18 10.13 -14.92 -15.93
N PHE A 19 11.21 -15.07 -15.18
CA PHE A 19 11.24 -14.74 -13.77
C PHE A 19 11.97 -13.43 -13.55
N ASN A 20 11.21 -12.37 -13.27
CA ASN A 20 11.73 -11.04 -13.03
C ASN A 20 11.74 -10.74 -11.52
N ILE A 21 12.89 -10.32 -11.04
CA ILE A 21 13.09 -9.81 -9.68
C ILE A 21 13.51 -8.35 -9.80
N GLU A 22 12.70 -7.45 -9.25
CA GLU A 22 13.05 -6.04 -9.16
C GLU A 22 13.28 -5.70 -7.68
N ILE A 23 14.46 -5.13 -7.38
CA ILE A 23 14.85 -4.68 -6.04
C ILE A 23 15.09 -3.18 -6.13
N SER A 24 14.54 -2.41 -5.19
CA SER A 24 14.72 -0.97 -5.14
C SER A 24 15.09 -0.49 -3.74
N LEU A 25 15.95 0.51 -3.68
CA LEU A 25 16.37 1.23 -2.47
C LEU A 25 16.10 2.71 -2.70
N ASN A 26 15.50 3.36 -1.71
CA ASN A 26 15.22 4.78 -1.79
C ASN A 26 15.60 5.49 -0.49
N LYS A 27 16.26 6.63 -0.59
CA LYS A 27 16.49 7.57 0.51
C LYS A 27 16.47 8.98 -0.04
N ASN A 28 15.70 9.86 0.59
CA ASN A 28 15.71 11.28 0.29
C ASN A 28 15.78 12.07 1.59
N TYR A 29 16.73 12.98 1.69
CA TYR A 29 16.94 13.86 2.83
C TYR A 29 17.16 15.28 2.33
N THR A 30 16.30 16.20 2.76
CA THR A 30 16.41 17.62 2.46
C THR A 30 16.66 18.41 3.73
N ARG A 31 17.48 19.43 3.63
CA ARG A 31 17.82 20.33 4.72
C ARG A 31 18.02 21.73 4.17
N ASN A 32 17.22 22.67 4.59
CA ASN A 32 17.36 24.09 4.32
C ASN A 32 17.78 24.79 5.61
N TYR A 33 18.93 25.42 5.59
CA TYR A 33 19.45 26.17 6.71
C TYR A 33 19.49 27.65 6.36
N LEU A 34 18.87 28.48 7.19
CA LEU A 34 18.80 29.94 7.08
C LEU A 34 19.25 30.56 8.40
N GLU A 35 20.05 31.60 8.31
CA GLU A 35 20.45 32.44 9.48
C GLU A 35 20.66 33.88 9.03
N PHE A 36 20.51 34.81 9.95
CA PHE A 36 20.86 36.23 9.75
C PHE A 36 22.19 36.54 10.34
N PHE A 37 23.02 37.27 9.58
CA PHE A 37 24.28 37.82 10.04
C PHE A 37 24.09 39.30 10.30
N LYS A 38 24.39 39.75 11.52
CA LYS A 38 24.31 41.15 11.91
C LYS A 38 25.58 41.59 12.59
N ASN A 39 26.14 42.73 12.14
CA ASN A 39 27.18 43.43 12.86
C ASN A 39 26.49 44.32 13.89
N ASP A 40 26.78 44.12 15.18
CA ASP A 40 26.23 44.90 16.29
C ASP A 40 27.12 46.10 16.68
N GLY A 41 28.22 46.33 15.94
CA GLY A 41 29.14 47.41 16.19
C GLY A 41 30.09 47.16 17.40
N SER A 42 30.02 45.99 18.03
CA SER A 42 30.87 45.65 19.21
C SER A 42 32.33 45.32 18.86
N GLY A 43 32.69 45.27 17.57
CA GLY A 43 34.00 44.82 17.10
C GLY A 43 34.23 43.31 17.17
N ALA A 44 33.26 42.55 17.66
CA ALA A 44 33.33 41.09 17.79
C ALA A 44 32.99 40.32 16.49
N GLY A 45 32.79 41.03 15.37
CA GLY A 45 32.44 40.44 14.10
C GLY A 45 30.92 40.31 13.84
N LEU A 46 30.54 39.39 12.93
CA LEU A 46 29.16 39.17 12.61
C LEU A 46 28.52 38.18 13.60
N LYS A 47 27.41 38.56 14.20
CA LYS A 47 26.60 37.67 15.05
C LYS A 47 25.67 36.82 14.18
N HIS A 48 25.61 35.55 14.48
CA HIS A 48 24.67 34.59 13.91
C HIS A 48 23.34 34.67 14.66
N LEU A 49 22.31 35.19 14.02
CA LEU A 49 21.00 35.38 14.62
C LEU A 49 19.97 34.44 14.03
N THR A 50 19.11 33.90 14.89
CA THR A 50 17.95 33.06 14.51
C THR A 50 18.27 31.97 13.50
N PRO A 51 19.21 31.05 13.77
CA PRO A 51 19.46 29.92 12.88
C PRO A 51 18.20 29.05 12.78
N THR A 52 17.74 28.86 11.56
CA THR A 52 16.54 28.06 11.29
C THR A 52 16.91 26.94 10.33
N GLU A 53 16.51 25.72 10.66
CA GLU A 53 16.66 24.54 9.84
C GLU A 53 15.31 23.91 9.60
N VAL A 54 14.98 23.67 8.33
CA VAL A 54 13.72 23.01 7.91
C VAL A 54 14.08 21.95 6.90
N GLY A 55 13.42 20.81 6.96
CA GLY A 55 13.65 19.76 5.98
C GLY A 55 12.65 18.64 6.04
N SER A 56 12.94 17.61 5.26
CA SER A 56 12.16 16.38 5.18
C SER A 56 13.07 15.17 5.04
N PHE A 57 12.56 14.02 5.40
CA PHE A 57 13.28 12.76 5.29
C PHE A 57 12.34 11.64 4.89
N ASN A 58 12.77 10.83 3.96
CA ASN A 58 12.10 9.57 3.65
C ASN A 58 13.11 8.49 3.27
N ILE A 59 12.78 7.24 3.59
CA ILE A 59 13.67 6.11 3.36
C ILE A 59 12.85 4.82 3.23
N SER A 60 13.30 3.91 2.36
CA SER A 60 12.80 2.54 2.36
C SER A 60 13.34 1.77 3.55
N TYR A 61 12.50 0.99 4.23
CA TYR A 61 12.85 0.25 5.43
C TYR A 61 12.30 -1.17 5.39
N LEU A 62 12.55 -1.98 6.42
CA LEU A 62 12.06 -3.36 6.52
C LEU A 62 11.40 -3.58 7.87
N GLY A 63 10.09 -3.86 7.87
CA GLY A 63 9.28 -4.09 9.07
C GLY A 63 8.52 -5.42 9.08
N ILE A 64 8.85 -6.35 8.17
CA ILE A 64 8.16 -7.64 7.97
C ILE A 64 8.04 -8.45 9.27
N ASN A 65 9.05 -8.40 10.14
CA ASN A 65 9.09 -9.17 11.38
C ASN A 65 7.90 -8.89 12.31
N THR A 66 7.32 -7.71 12.21
CA THR A 66 6.21 -7.28 13.06
C THR A 66 4.87 -7.27 12.35
N LEU A 67 4.86 -7.39 11.02
CA LEU A 67 3.63 -7.34 10.22
C LEU A 67 2.76 -8.60 10.39
N PHE A 68 3.39 -9.77 10.55
CA PHE A 68 2.70 -11.07 10.61
C PHE A 68 2.60 -11.70 11.99
N GLY A 69 3.46 -11.31 12.90
CA GLY A 69 3.74 -12.16 14.07
C GLY A 69 3.25 -11.70 15.42
N LYS A 70 2.75 -10.47 15.57
CA LYS A 70 2.42 -9.94 16.90
C LYS A 70 1.06 -9.26 16.93
N ASN A 71 0.35 -9.50 18.04
CA ASN A 71 -0.85 -8.71 18.36
C ASN A 71 -0.47 -7.23 18.54
N VAL A 72 -1.31 -6.35 18.03
CA VAL A 72 -1.17 -4.88 18.10
C VAL A 72 -0.91 -4.40 19.52
N ASP A 73 -1.64 -4.95 20.52
CA ASP A 73 -1.46 -4.58 21.93
C ASP A 73 -0.11 -4.99 22.49
N SER A 74 0.41 -6.16 22.07
CA SER A 74 1.73 -6.63 22.48
C SER A 74 2.87 -5.77 21.90
N LEU A 75 2.71 -5.28 20.67
CA LEU A 75 3.65 -4.35 20.06
C LEU A 75 3.64 -3.00 20.76
N TYR A 76 2.45 -2.50 21.11
CA TYR A 76 2.34 -1.24 21.84
C TYR A 76 2.99 -1.34 23.23
N ALA A 77 2.71 -2.39 23.99
CA ALA A 77 3.36 -2.64 25.27
C ALA A 77 4.90 -2.81 25.14
N GLN A 78 5.38 -3.37 24.04
CA GLN A 78 6.82 -3.40 23.73
C GLN A 78 7.37 -2.00 23.43
N PHE A 79 6.63 -1.18 22.68
CA PHE A 79 6.99 0.20 22.42
C PHE A 79 7.15 1.00 23.71
N GLU A 80 6.24 0.85 24.64
CA GLU A 80 6.33 1.50 25.97
C GLU A 80 7.58 1.08 26.75
N ARG A 81 7.90 -0.20 26.79
CA ARG A 81 9.13 -0.70 27.42
C ARG A 81 10.38 -0.19 26.72
N ASN A 82 10.38 -0.12 25.40
CA ASN A 82 11.53 0.33 24.63
C ASN A 82 11.83 1.80 24.87
N ARG A 83 10.84 2.64 25.20
CA ARG A 83 11.09 4.06 25.54
C ARG A 83 12.06 4.20 26.70
N ALA A 84 11.92 3.44 27.78
CA ALA A 84 12.84 3.47 28.91
C ALA A 84 14.27 3.11 28.49
N ILE A 85 14.44 2.08 27.64
CA ILE A 85 15.74 1.67 27.11
C ILE A 85 16.40 2.81 26.30
N PHE A 86 15.62 3.47 25.43
CA PHE A 86 16.14 4.58 24.63
C PHE A 86 16.44 5.84 25.44
N SER A 87 15.70 6.06 26.52
CA SER A 87 16.00 7.13 27.48
C SER A 87 17.38 6.93 28.14
N GLU A 88 17.66 5.70 28.60
CA GLU A 88 18.95 5.34 29.19
C GLU A 88 20.13 5.42 28.20
N ARG A 89 19.88 5.21 26.92
CA ARG A 89 20.89 5.21 25.86
C ARG A 89 21.23 6.60 25.31
N GLN A 90 20.53 7.65 25.72
CA GLN A 90 20.79 9.00 25.20
C GLN A 90 22.23 9.44 25.51
N PRO A 91 22.97 9.97 24.50
CA PRO A 91 24.29 10.54 24.73
C PRO A 91 24.17 11.86 25.50
N ASN A 92 25.23 12.22 26.15
CA ASN A 92 25.38 13.51 26.87
C ASN A 92 24.34 13.74 27.99
N LYS A 93 23.84 12.67 28.61
CA LYS A 93 23.04 12.82 29.82
C LYS A 93 23.99 13.18 31.01
N PRO A 94 23.57 14.03 31.92
CA PRO A 94 24.26 14.21 33.18
C PRO A 94 24.34 12.89 33.93
N ASP A 95 25.48 12.64 34.60
CA ASP A 95 25.65 11.41 35.38
C ASP A 95 24.56 11.26 36.43
N ALA A 96 23.83 10.16 36.39
CA ALA A 96 22.93 9.64 37.41
C ALA A 96 21.66 10.44 37.77
N GLY A 97 21.16 11.34 36.92
CA GLY A 97 19.86 11.99 37.15
C GLY A 97 18.66 11.10 36.71
N ASN A 98 17.68 10.94 37.59
CA ASN A 98 16.38 10.42 37.21
C ASN A 98 15.48 11.57 36.74
N HIS A 99 14.64 11.29 35.74
CA HIS A 99 13.67 12.27 35.26
C HIS A 99 12.65 12.61 36.37
N PRO A 100 12.45 13.90 36.71
CA PRO A 100 11.66 14.25 37.88
C PRO A 100 10.18 13.86 37.75
N ASN A 101 9.61 13.87 36.55
CA ASN A 101 8.21 13.58 36.30
C ASN A 101 7.97 12.16 35.79
N ASP A 102 9.02 11.44 35.33
CA ASP A 102 8.92 10.12 34.72
C ASP A 102 9.88 9.13 35.39
N PRO A 103 9.47 8.46 36.48
CA PRO A 103 10.31 7.44 37.12
C PRO A 103 10.76 6.34 36.16
N GLY A 104 12.05 5.99 36.20
CA GLY A 104 12.64 4.97 35.31
C GLY A 104 13.12 5.54 33.96
N TYR A 105 13.13 6.84 33.80
CA TYR A 105 13.71 7.55 32.66
C TYR A 105 14.89 8.42 33.09
N ALA A 106 15.83 8.64 32.18
CA ALA A 106 16.97 9.48 32.41
C ALA A 106 16.56 10.97 32.45
N GLU A 107 17.30 11.79 33.20
CA GLU A 107 17.07 13.22 33.30
C GLU A 107 17.05 13.91 31.94
N GLY A 108 15.99 14.72 31.69
CA GLY A 108 15.79 15.44 30.44
C GLY A 108 15.32 14.59 29.26
N PHE A 109 15.17 13.27 29.43
CA PHE A 109 14.73 12.32 28.41
C PHE A 109 13.53 11.49 28.89
N GLY A 110 12.45 12.17 29.24
CA GLY A 110 11.21 11.56 29.71
C GLY A 110 10.48 10.75 28.63
N ARG A 111 9.40 10.09 29.06
CA ARG A 111 8.60 9.19 28.19
C ARG A 111 8.01 9.87 26.96
N LYS A 112 7.86 11.20 26.96
CA LYS A 112 7.32 12.02 25.85
C LYS A 112 8.39 12.75 25.06
N ASN A 113 9.66 12.61 25.42
CA ASN A 113 10.73 13.23 24.67
C ASN A 113 10.86 12.60 23.28
N GLN A 114 10.90 13.42 22.21
CA GLN A 114 10.98 12.92 20.83
C GLN A 114 12.22 12.05 20.56
N ASN A 115 13.37 12.36 21.23
CA ASN A 115 14.61 11.59 21.11
C ASN A 115 14.50 10.19 21.75
N VAL A 116 13.46 9.95 22.55
CA VAL A 116 13.11 8.67 23.17
C VAL A 116 12.03 7.95 22.35
N ILE A 117 10.94 8.66 22.03
CA ILE A 117 9.76 8.08 21.39
C ILE A 117 10.07 7.63 19.96
N ILE A 118 10.72 8.49 19.14
CA ILE A 118 10.94 8.19 17.73
C ILE A 118 11.80 6.93 17.53
N PRO A 119 12.99 6.80 18.13
CA PRO A 119 13.78 5.58 17.97
C PRO A 119 13.12 4.35 18.60
N ALA A 120 12.38 4.50 19.72
CA ALA A 120 11.61 3.41 20.31
C ALA A 120 10.50 2.91 19.36
N PHE A 121 9.79 3.83 18.72
CA PHE A 121 8.78 3.54 17.71
C PHE A 121 9.38 2.77 16.52
N ILE A 122 10.47 3.27 15.95
CA ILE A 122 11.14 2.62 14.82
C ILE A 122 11.61 1.22 15.21
N ALA A 123 12.34 1.07 16.31
CA ALA A 123 12.87 -0.21 16.75
C ALA A 123 11.76 -1.23 17.00
N THR A 124 10.67 -0.84 17.65
CA THR A 124 9.54 -1.72 17.94
C THR A 124 8.86 -2.21 16.68
N TYR A 125 8.50 -1.30 15.77
CA TYR A 125 7.71 -1.66 14.59
C TYR A 125 8.52 -2.21 13.43
N THR A 126 9.85 -2.11 13.48
CA THR A 126 10.77 -2.83 12.57
C THR A 126 11.27 -4.16 13.15
N GLY A 127 11.05 -4.40 14.44
CA GLY A 127 11.56 -5.58 15.13
C GLY A 127 13.07 -5.55 15.39
N LEU A 128 13.67 -4.36 15.39
CA LEU A 128 15.07 -4.18 15.74
C LEU A 128 15.29 -4.26 17.26
N ASP A 129 16.46 -4.73 17.65
CA ASP A 129 16.87 -4.74 19.05
C ASP A 129 17.03 -3.30 19.56
N PRO A 130 16.30 -2.87 20.59
CA PRO A 130 16.39 -1.51 21.13
C PRO A 130 17.75 -1.18 21.73
N GLN A 131 18.55 -2.17 22.14
CA GLN A 131 19.89 -1.94 22.67
C GLN A 131 20.92 -1.57 21.59
N ASN A 132 20.74 -2.09 20.37
CA ASN A 132 21.70 -1.96 19.27
C ASN A 132 21.22 -1.06 18.13
N SER A 133 19.96 -0.63 18.13
CA SER A 133 19.39 0.23 17.07
C SER A 133 19.86 1.69 17.19
N GLY A 134 19.82 2.41 16.06
CA GLY A 134 20.25 3.81 16.00
C GLY A 134 19.33 4.76 16.78
N LEU A 135 19.92 5.84 17.32
CA LEU A 135 19.18 6.92 17.98
C LEU A 135 18.73 8.02 17.01
N ASP A 136 19.44 8.18 15.89
CA ASP A 136 19.20 9.23 14.91
C ASP A 136 18.51 8.64 13.66
N ILE A 137 17.26 9.05 13.43
CA ILE A 137 16.45 8.62 12.30
C ILE A 137 17.11 8.97 10.95
N PHE A 138 17.80 10.12 10.85
CA PHE A 138 18.38 10.60 9.60
C PHE A 138 19.61 9.79 9.15
N LYS A 139 20.25 9.08 10.10
CA LYS A 139 21.40 8.21 9.82
C LYS A 139 21.02 6.79 9.41
N THR A 140 19.74 6.48 9.36
CA THR A 140 19.26 5.15 8.97
C THR A 140 19.67 4.82 7.52
N SER A 141 20.11 3.58 7.29
CA SER A 141 20.42 3.07 5.96
C SER A 141 19.18 2.49 5.30
N PRO A 142 18.97 2.69 3.97
CA PRO A 142 17.83 2.15 3.25
C PRO A 142 17.85 0.62 3.24
N ARG A 143 16.66 0.02 3.28
CA ARG A 143 16.43 -1.40 3.16
C ARG A 143 15.66 -1.68 1.87
N PRO A 144 15.83 -2.87 1.26
CA PRO A 144 15.24 -3.15 -0.04
C PRO A 144 13.71 -3.29 0.01
N ASN A 145 13.07 -2.70 -1.00
CA ASN A 145 11.76 -3.07 -1.49
C ASN A 145 11.95 -4.02 -2.66
N TRP A 146 10.99 -4.90 -2.94
CA TRP A 146 11.10 -5.83 -4.06
C TRP A 146 9.76 -6.15 -4.71
N GLN A 147 9.84 -6.56 -5.96
CA GLN A 147 8.76 -7.12 -6.73
C GLN A 147 9.25 -8.36 -7.48
N LEU A 148 8.52 -9.46 -7.35
CA LEU A 148 8.77 -10.72 -8.02
C LEU A 148 7.63 -11.00 -8.98
N THR A 149 7.95 -11.36 -10.22
CA THR A 149 6.96 -11.73 -11.23
C THR A 149 7.47 -12.94 -12.01
N TYR A 150 6.68 -13.99 -12.05
CA TYR A 150 6.97 -15.19 -12.84
C TYR A 150 5.83 -15.48 -13.82
N ASN A 151 6.13 -15.39 -15.12
CA ASN A 151 5.16 -15.59 -16.20
C ASN A 151 5.29 -16.95 -16.90
N GLY A 152 6.24 -17.79 -16.50
CA GLY A 152 6.61 -19.00 -17.20
C GLY A 152 5.80 -20.25 -16.89
N LEU A 153 4.87 -20.23 -15.95
CA LEU A 153 4.11 -21.42 -15.50
C LEU A 153 3.38 -22.15 -16.63
N HIS A 154 2.79 -21.40 -17.58
CA HIS A 154 2.06 -21.98 -18.70
C HIS A 154 2.94 -22.76 -19.67
N LYS A 155 4.27 -22.60 -19.62
CA LYS A 155 5.25 -23.33 -20.46
C LYS A 155 5.60 -24.71 -19.92
N LEU A 156 5.23 -25.02 -18.67
CA LEU A 156 5.47 -26.34 -18.10
C LEU A 156 4.71 -27.43 -18.87
N PRO A 157 5.31 -28.61 -19.13
CA PRO A 157 4.76 -29.65 -19.99
C PRO A 157 3.35 -30.16 -19.60
N ILE A 158 2.99 -30.03 -18.31
CA ILE A 158 1.68 -30.43 -17.80
C ILE A 158 0.66 -29.31 -17.99
N LEU A 159 1.09 -28.04 -17.82
CA LEU A 159 0.22 -26.86 -17.79
C LEU A 159 -0.03 -26.27 -19.18
N ASN A 160 0.89 -26.44 -20.14
CA ASN A 160 0.77 -25.91 -21.48
C ASN A 160 -0.40 -26.50 -22.29
N LYS A 161 -0.92 -27.66 -21.86
CA LYS A 161 -2.11 -28.29 -22.46
C LYS A 161 -3.43 -27.64 -22.03
N VAL A 162 -3.41 -26.85 -20.97
CA VAL A 162 -4.61 -26.25 -20.37
C VAL A 162 -4.52 -24.73 -20.33
N LEU A 163 -3.32 -24.18 -20.07
CA LEU A 163 -3.10 -22.75 -19.89
C LEU A 163 -2.48 -22.11 -21.13
N SER A 164 -3.01 -20.97 -21.53
CA SER A 164 -2.44 -20.08 -22.55
C SER A 164 -1.56 -18.99 -21.95
N GLY A 165 -1.68 -18.71 -20.67
CA GLY A 165 -0.88 -17.75 -19.91
C GLY A 165 -1.06 -17.97 -18.41
N ALA A 166 0.00 -17.73 -17.64
CA ALA A 166 -0.05 -17.76 -16.17
C ALA A 166 1.02 -16.85 -15.60
N SER A 167 0.67 -16.09 -14.58
CA SER A 167 1.56 -15.18 -13.87
C SER A 167 1.41 -15.36 -12.35
N ILE A 168 2.55 -15.39 -11.66
CA ILE A 168 2.60 -15.28 -10.20
C ILE A 168 3.30 -13.98 -9.86
N ARG A 169 2.72 -13.22 -8.91
CA ARG A 169 3.23 -11.93 -8.48
C ARG A 169 3.37 -11.89 -6.96
N HIS A 170 4.45 -11.26 -6.50
CA HIS A 170 4.66 -10.98 -5.09
C HIS A 170 5.43 -9.65 -5.01
N GLY A 171 4.99 -8.73 -4.15
CA GLY A 171 5.66 -7.45 -3.99
C GLY A 171 5.60 -6.94 -2.57
N TYR A 172 6.72 -6.39 -2.10
CA TYR A 172 6.85 -5.72 -0.82
C TYR A 172 7.35 -4.29 -1.03
N ASN A 173 6.65 -3.33 -0.45
CA ASN A 173 7.03 -1.94 -0.44
C ASN A 173 6.86 -1.36 0.96
N SER A 174 7.87 -0.60 1.41
CA SER A 174 7.85 0.06 2.70
C SER A 174 8.53 1.41 2.65
N LYS A 175 8.06 2.33 3.49
CA LYS A 175 8.57 3.69 3.55
C LYS A 175 8.44 4.27 4.96
N LEU A 176 9.54 4.81 5.49
CA LEU A 176 9.60 5.62 6.69
C LEU A 176 9.74 7.08 6.27
N MET A 177 8.88 7.96 6.80
CA MET A 177 8.82 9.36 6.39
C MET A 177 8.77 10.29 7.59
N VAL A 178 9.53 11.38 7.50
CA VAL A 178 9.37 12.62 8.25
C VAL A 178 9.04 13.68 7.22
N ASN A 179 7.78 14.06 7.13
CA ASN A 179 7.32 14.98 6.07
C ASN A 179 7.93 16.37 6.24
N GLN A 180 8.08 16.80 7.48
CA GLN A 180 8.70 18.07 7.83
C GLN A 180 9.33 17.97 9.21
N TYR A 181 10.49 18.61 9.39
CA TYR A 181 11.05 18.94 10.69
C TYR A 181 11.51 20.41 10.67
N ASN A 182 11.52 21.03 11.83
CA ASN A 182 11.90 22.43 12.01
C ASN A 182 12.87 22.56 13.17
N THR A 183 13.64 23.66 13.20
CA THR A 183 14.42 24.03 14.39
C THR A 183 13.47 24.31 15.56
N ASP A 184 13.76 23.76 16.74
CA ASP A 184 13.13 24.18 17.99
C ASP A 184 13.61 25.59 18.34
N VAL A 185 12.71 26.56 18.34
CA VAL A 185 13.05 27.98 18.60
C VAL A 185 13.56 28.25 20.02
N PHE A 186 13.35 27.31 20.94
CA PHE A 186 13.79 27.39 22.32
C PHE A 186 15.11 26.66 22.59
N TYR A 187 15.62 25.92 21.59
CA TYR A 187 16.89 25.23 21.70
C TYR A 187 18.04 26.24 21.70
N ASP A 188 18.91 26.13 22.72
CA ASP A 188 20.11 26.95 22.88
C ASP A 188 21.34 26.04 22.79
N PRO A 189 22.22 26.21 21.79
CA PRO A 189 23.43 25.40 21.67
C PRO A 189 24.45 25.65 22.81
N ASP A 190 24.38 26.79 23.47
CA ASP A 190 25.23 27.12 24.61
C ASP A 190 24.69 26.58 25.95
N SER A 191 23.40 26.10 25.92
CA SER A 191 22.71 25.59 27.11
C SER A 191 21.88 24.33 26.75
N VAL A 192 22.56 23.27 26.29
CA VAL A 192 21.96 22.03 25.78
C VAL A 192 21.12 21.26 26.82
N TYR A 193 21.34 21.49 28.11
CA TYR A 193 20.60 20.88 29.22
C TYR A 193 19.46 21.77 29.75
N ARG A 194 19.06 22.77 28.98
CA ARG A 194 17.90 23.58 29.34
C ARG A 194 16.64 22.71 29.24
N THR A 195 15.83 22.69 30.30
CA THR A 195 14.64 21.89 30.42
C THR A 195 13.38 22.68 30.08
N LYS A 196 12.40 21.97 29.51
CA LYS A 196 11.03 22.47 29.33
C LYS A 196 10.34 22.54 30.68
N ALA A 197 9.74 23.67 31.03
CA ALA A 197 9.14 23.90 32.34
C ALA A 197 8.04 22.91 32.74
N LEU A 198 7.25 22.42 31.76
CA LEU A 198 6.12 21.53 32.02
C LEU A 198 6.52 20.05 32.07
N THR A 199 7.44 19.63 31.24
CA THR A 199 7.78 18.20 31.07
C THR A 199 9.09 17.84 31.75
N ALA A 200 9.96 18.80 32.06
CA ALA A 200 11.34 18.62 32.49
C ALA A 200 12.23 17.90 31.44
N ASP A 201 11.79 17.78 30.21
CA ASP A 201 12.58 17.29 29.08
C ASP A 201 13.57 18.34 28.60
N TYR A 202 14.72 17.92 28.09
CA TYR A 202 15.61 18.80 27.35
C TYR A 202 15.02 19.25 26.03
N TYR A 203 15.31 20.49 25.62
CA TYR A 203 14.96 20.95 24.28
C TYR A 203 15.78 20.19 23.24
N SER A 204 15.15 19.77 22.18
CA SER A 204 15.82 19.14 21.04
C SER A 204 16.19 20.18 20.00
N ARG A 205 17.32 20.01 19.31
CA ARG A 205 17.76 20.95 18.26
C ARG A 205 16.72 21.13 17.15
N ILE A 206 15.99 20.08 16.84
CA ILE A 206 14.92 20.08 15.84
C ILE A 206 13.66 19.46 16.44
N GLU A 207 12.51 19.89 15.96
CA GLU A 207 11.21 19.32 16.27
C GLU A 207 10.69 18.53 15.07
N ILE A 208 10.25 17.31 15.34
CA ILE A 208 9.63 16.40 14.36
C ILE A 208 8.17 16.21 14.77
N PRO A 209 7.22 16.88 14.09
CA PRO A 209 5.81 16.82 14.50
C PRO A 209 5.16 15.47 14.19
N ASN A 210 5.63 14.76 13.16
CA ASN A 210 5.04 13.48 12.77
C ASN A 210 6.05 12.56 12.09
N VAL A 211 5.97 11.27 12.43
CA VAL A 211 6.73 10.17 11.79
C VAL A 211 5.74 9.16 11.25
N VAL A 212 5.83 8.85 9.96
CA VAL A 212 4.93 7.89 9.29
C VAL A 212 5.72 6.71 8.79
N MET A 213 5.23 5.50 9.07
CA MET A 213 5.73 4.24 8.53
C MET A 213 4.62 3.57 7.73
N THR A 214 4.88 3.22 6.47
CA THR A 214 3.94 2.48 5.62
C THR A 214 4.58 1.22 5.11
N GLU A 215 3.85 0.12 5.14
CA GLU A 215 4.26 -1.18 4.63
C GLU A 215 3.13 -1.79 3.84
N SER A 216 3.46 -2.42 2.73
CA SER A 216 2.47 -3.14 1.93
C SER A 216 3.08 -4.34 1.23
N PHE A 217 2.34 -5.44 1.27
CA PHE A 217 2.42 -6.51 0.28
C PHE A 217 1.29 -6.29 -0.73
N SER A 218 1.65 -5.95 -1.96
CA SER A 218 0.68 -5.62 -3.00
C SER A 218 1.09 -6.23 -4.35
N PRO A 219 0.73 -7.50 -4.56
CA PRO A 219 0.13 -8.44 -3.61
C PRO A 219 1.14 -9.20 -2.75
N LEU A 220 0.69 -9.81 -1.64
CA LEU A 220 1.44 -10.85 -0.92
C LEU A 220 1.54 -12.11 -1.78
N ILE A 221 0.42 -12.50 -2.39
CA ILE A 221 0.33 -13.56 -3.41
C ILE A 221 -0.68 -13.09 -4.45
N GLY A 222 -0.22 -12.94 -5.67
CA GLY A 222 -1.06 -12.69 -6.84
C GLY A 222 -0.90 -13.82 -7.86
N ILE A 223 -2.00 -14.35 -8.35
CA ILE A 223 -2.01 -15.43 -9.33
C ILE A 223 -3.00 -15.06 -10.43
N ASP A 224 -2.52 -14.98 -11.65
CA ASP A 224 -3.36 -14.81 -12.83
C ASP A 224 -3.13 -16.00 -13.73
N PHE A 225 -4.20 -16.57 -14.28
CA PHE A 225 -4.06 -17.53 -15.35
C PHE A 225 -5.18 -17.41 -16.39
N LYS A 226 -4.84 -17.75 -17.61
CA LYS A 226 -5.73 -17.81 -18.73
C LYS A 226 -5.66 -19.21 -19.35
N THR A 227 -6.81 -19.83 -19.56
CA THR A 227 -6.89 -21.13 -20.22
C THR A 227 -6.97 -20.99 -21.74
N LEU A 228 -6.76 -22.10 -22.45
CA LEU A 228 -6.93 -22.18 -23.91
C LEU A 228 -8.38 -21.92 -24.35
N ASN A 229 -9.36 -22.09 -23.45
CA ASN A 229 -10.78 -21.85 -23.70
C ASN A 229 -11.23 -20.43 -23.31
N ASP A 230 -10.32 -19.47 -23.28
CA ASP A 230 -10.58 -18.06 -22.93
C ASP A 230 -11.19 -17.85 -21.52
N LEU A 231 -10.98 -18.80 -20.61
CA LEU A 231 -11.31 -18.64 -19.22
C LEU A 231 -10.13 -17.95 -18.51
N GLN A 232 -10.42 -16.90 -17.76
CA GLN A 232 -9.45 -16.12 -17.01
C GLN A 232 -9.77 -16.22 -15.52
N PHE A 233 -8.75 -16.30 -14.71
CA PHE A 233 -8.85 -16.29 -13.26
C PHE A 233 -7.77 -15.37 -12.70
N ASN A 234 -8.15 -14.54 -11.73
CA ASN A 234 -7.21 -13.76 -10.94
C ASN A 234 -7.49 -13.95 -9.46
N PHE A 235 -6.42 -14.05 -8.70
CA PHE A 235 -6.41 -14.13 -7.24
C PHE A 235 -5.35 -13.17 -6.70
N ASP A 236 -5.74 -12.22 -5.86
CA ASP A 236 -4.83 -11.31 -5.22
C ASP A 236 -5.12 -11.26 -3.71
N TYR A 237 -4.09 -11.48 -2.92
CA TYR A 237 -4.14 -11.25 -1.47
C TYR A 237 -3.13 -10.17 -1.10
N SER A 238 -3.61 -9.06 -0.58
CA SER A 238 -2.82 -7.89 -0.22
C SER A 238 -2.93 -7.58 1.27
N ILE A 239 -1.84 -7.10 1.85
CA ILE A 239 -1.76 -6.66 3.25
C ILE A 239 -1.09 -5.29 3.26
N GLN A 240 -1.67 -4.36 3.99
CA GLN A 240 -1.12 -3.02 4.16
C GLN A 240 -1.20 -2.60 5.62
N ARG A 241 -0.14 -1.95 6.10
CA ARG A 241 -0.08 -1.32 7.42
C ARG A 241 0.43 0.11 7.27
N SER A 242 -0.20 1.05 7.96
CA SER A 242 0.26 2.43 8.09
C SER A 242 0.28 2.80 9.57
N LEU A 243 1.39 3.33 10.02
CA LEU A 243 1.61 3.80 11.39
C LEU A 243 1.96 5.27 11.33
N SER A 244 1.24 6.11 12.07
CA SER A 244 1.51 7.55 12.16
C SER A 244 1.68 7.94 13.62
N LEU A 245 2.89 8.30 13.98
CA LEU A 245 3.22 8.80 15.31
C LEU A 245 3.17 10.34 15.29
N ASN A 246 2.15 10.91 15.94
CA ASN A 246 1.98 12.35 16.10
C ASN A 246 2.61 12.79 17.44
N MET A 247 3.60 13.69 17.34
CA MET A 247 4.33 14.21 18.50
C MET A 247 3.68 15.46 19.11
N ILE A 248 2.69 16.06 18.43
CA ILE A 248 1.96 17.22 18.94
C ILE A 248 0.93 16.77 19.96
N ASP A 249 0.11 15.76 19.58
CA ASP A 249 -0.97 15.23 20.42
C ASP A 249 -0.57 13.94 21.15
N TYR A 250 0.67 13.49 20.97
CA TYR A 250 1.18 12.23 21.51
C TYR A 250 0.28 11.04 21.22
N GLN A 251 -0.04 10.87 19.94
CA GLN A 251 -0.93 9.83 19.46
C GLN A 251 -0.22 8.91 18.46
N LEU A 252 -0.53 7.63 18.56
CA LEU A 252 -0.15 6.62 17.58
C LEU A 252 -1.39 6.13 16.86
N ILE A 253 -1.49 6.44 15.57
CA ILE A 253 -2.55 5.95 14.70
C ILE A 253 -2.00 4.75 13.93
N GLU A 254 -2.66 3.61 14.09
CA GLU A 254 -2.34 2.37 13.40
C GLU A 254 -3.50 1.97 12.50
N GLN A 255 -3.24 1.88 11.20
CA GLN A 255 -4.19 1.42 10.20
C GLN A 255 -3.70 0.12 9.59
N ASN A 256 -4.52 -0.92 9.66
CA ASN A 256 -4.29 -2.23 9.04
C ASN A 256 -5.37 -2.50 8.01
N SER A 257 -4.98 -3.00 6.84
CA SER A 257 -5.88 -3.40 5.77
C SER A 257 -5.46 -4.75 5.21
N LYS A 258 -6.41 -5.66 5.06
CA LYS A 258 -6.22 -6.95 4.39
C LYS A 258 -7.29 -7.09 3.32
N GLU A 259 -6.89 -7.40 2.11
CA GLU A 259 -7.81 -7.54 0.99
C GLU A 259 -7.55 -8.82 0.22
N LEU A 260 -8.60 -9.58 0.01
CA LEU A 260 -8.64 -10.75 -0.84
C LEU A 260 -9.54 -10.45 -2.03
N THR A 261 -9.00 -10.55 -3.25
CA THR A 261 -9.77 -10.39 -4.48
C THR A 261 -9.69 -11.67 -5.31
N ILE A 262 -10.82 -12.13 -5.76
CA ILE A 262 -10.97 -13.28 -6.67
C ILE A 262 -11.79 -12.83 -7.86
N GLY A 263 -11.22 -12.93 -9.04
CA GLY A 263 -11.91 -12.61 -10.28
C GLY A 263 -11.96 -13.81 -11.20
N PHE A 264 -13.04 -13.91 -11.93
CA PHE A 264 -13.28 -14.93 -12.90
C PHE A 264 -13.89 -14.31 -14.15
N GLY A 265 -13.30 -14.58 -15.31
CA GLY A 265 -13.78 -14.13 -16.60
C GLY A 265 -13.87 -15.29 -17.58
N TRP A 266 -14.95 -15.38 -18.33
CA TRP A 266 -15.10 -16.39 -19.35
C TRP A 266 -15.73 -15.84 -20.63
N ARG A 267 -15.01 -15.96 -21.74
CA ARG A 267 -15.51 -15.61 -23.05
C ARG A 267 -15.97 -16.89 -23.77
N ILE A 268 -17.30 -17.06 -23.90
CA ILE A 268 -17.93 -18.16 -24.60
C ILE A 268 -18.24 -17.70 -26.03
N LYS A 269 -17.57 -18.31 -27.00
CA LYS A 269 -17.73 -17.96 -28.41
C LYS A 269 -18.95 -18.71 -29.04
N ASN A 270 -19.57 -18.09 -30.04
CA ASN A 270 -20.65 -18.69 -30.83
C ASN A 270 -21.89 -19.08 -30.03
N VAL A 271 -22.27 -18.31 -29.01
CA VAL A 271 -23.53 -18.54 -28.27
C VAL A 271 -24.72 -18.07 -29.11
N VAL A 272 -25.70 -18.95 -29.28
CA VAL A 272 -26.95 -18.66 -29.99
C VAL A 272 -28.07 -18.63 -28.98
N PHE A 273 -28.63 -17.46 -28.68
CA PHE A 273 -29.81 -17.35 -27.85
C PHE A 273 -31.08 -17.57 -28.66
N PRO A 274 -32.11 -18.28 -28.12
CA PRO A 274 -33.34 -18.60 -28.82
C PRO A 274 -34.23 -17.39 -29.12
N PHE A 275 -33.96 -16.24 -28.52
CA PHE A 275 -34.76 -15.02 -28.64
C PHE A 275 -34.35 -14.08 -29.79
N GLY A 276 -33.31 -14.41 -30.55
CA GLY A 276 -32.89 -13.61 -31.71
C GLY A 276 -33.63 -14.08 -32.97
N ASN A 277 -34.32 -13.18 -33.69
CA ASN A 277 -34.89 -13.41 -35.00
C ASN A 277 -33.76 -13.58 -36.05
N ASN A 278 -32.96 -14.60 -35.92
CA ASN A 278 -31.95 -14.96 -36.90
C ASN A 278 -32.62 -15.69 -38.04
N LYS A 279 -33.34 -14.94 -38.89
CA LYS A 279 -33.71 -15.47 -40.18
C LYS A 279 -32.43 -15.88 -40.91
N PRO A 280 -32.37 -17.15 -41.42
CA PRO A 280 -31.20 -17.51 -42.22
C PRO A 280 -31.11 -16.54 -43.38
N GLN A 281 -29.98 -15.85 -43.53
CA GLN A 281 -29.74 -15.03 -44.70
C GLN A 281 -29.76 -15.96 -45.92
N ARG A 282 -30.85 -15.92 -46.65
CA ARG A 282 -30.94 -16.58 -47.96
C ARG A 282 -29.93 -15.85 -48.87
N THR A 283 -28.75 -16.40 -48.99
CA THR A 283 -27.85 -16.03 -50.09
C THR A 283 -28.61 -16.38 -51.38
N ARG A 284 -28.98 -15.31 -52.09
CA ARG A 284 -29.59 -15.41 -53.42
C ARG A 284 -28.59 -16.17 -54.30
N ALA A 285 -29.00 -17.36 -54.74
CA ALA A 285 -28.20 -18.12 -55.70
C ALA A 285 -27.87 -17.25 -56.91
N PRO A 286 -26.64 -17.30 -57.44
CA PRO A 286 -26.34 -16.61 -58.70
C PRO A 286 -27.28 -17.16 -59.80
N ARG A 287 -27.83 -16.26 -60.59
CA ARG A 287 -28.65 -16.55 -61.74
C ARG A 287 -27.81 -17.45 -62.70
N PRO A 288 -28.30 -18.59 -63.17
CA PRO A 288 -27.58 -19.37 -64.17
C PRO A 288 -27.46 -18.50 -65.43
N THR A 289 -26.29 -18.18 -65.87
CA THR A 289 -25.98 -17.87 -67.28
C THR A 289 -25.79 -19.23 -67.96
N ASP A 290 -26.50 -19.41 -69.07
CA ASP A 290 -26.44 -20.60 -69.97
C ASP A 290 -24.98 -20.91 -70.29
N ASP A 291 -24.72 -22.21 -70.33
CA ASP A 291 -23.53 -22.96 -70.68
C ASP A 291 -22.67 -23.42 -69.49
N GLN A 292 -23.07 -24.60 -69.00
CA GLN A 292 -22.22 -25.78 -68.79
C GLN A 292 -22.90 -26.86 -67.97
N THR A 293 -22.68 -28.10 -68.38
CA THR A 293 -23.18 -29.41 -67.97
C THR A 293 -23.32 -29.64 -66.46
N PRO A 294 -24.37 -30.41 -66.01
CA PRO A 294 -24.65 -30.61 -64.59
C PRO A 294 -23.79 -31.72 -64.00
N ASP A 295 -22.86 -31.37 -63.10
CA ASP A 295 -22.29 -32.30 -62.12
C ASP A 295 -23.24 -32.45 -60.92
N ALA A 296 -23.83 -33.65 -60.89
CA ALA A 296 -24.72 -34.09 -59.81
C ALA A 296 -23.92 -34.34 -58.54
N ARG A 297 -23.84 -33.34 -57.61
CA ARG A 297 -23.74 -33.54 -56.17
C ARG A 297 -24.16 -32.23 -55.47
N GLY A 298 -25.46 -32.10 -55.24
CA GLY A 298 -26.02 -31.06 -54.41
C GLY A 298 -25.52 -31.15 -52.97
N ARG A 299 -24.44 -30.47 -52.69
CA ARG A 299 -23.99 -30.23 -51.34
C ARG A 299 -24.57 -28.87 -50.91
N THR A 300 -25.76 -28.89 -50.30
CA THR A 300 -26.25 -27.74 -49.56
C THR A 300 -25.32 -27.50 -48.36
N THR A 301 -24.36 -26.64 -48.56
CA THR A 301 -23.60 -26.07 -47.40
C THR A 301 -24.56 -25.19 -46.65
N THR A 302 -25.23 -25.75 -45.63
CA THR A 302 -25.87 -24.95 -44.59
C THR A 302 -24.80 -24.04 -43.96
N ALA A 303 -24.86 -22.75 -44.28
CA ALA A 303 -24.02 -21.77 -43.62
C ALA A 303 -24.24 -21.90 -42.11
N ALA A 304 -23.22 -22.33 -41.41
CA ALA A 304 -23.26 -22.47 -39.97
C ALA A 304 -23.70 -21.12 -39.36
N LYS A 305 -24.74 -21.16 -38.54
CA LYS A 305 -25.21 -19.99 -37.79
C LYS A 305 -24.06 -19.46 -36.99
N LYS A 306 -23.50 -18.30 -37.36
CA LYS A 306 -22.45 -17.65 -36.58
C LYS A 306 -23.11 -17.10 -35.32
N GLY A 307 -22.83 -17.70 -34.18
CA GLY A 307 -23.24 -17.19 -32.87
C GLY A 307 -22.41 -15.98 -32.48
N ASN A 308 -22.88 -15.28 -31.49
CA ASN A 308 -22.19 -14.10 -30.93
C ASN A 308 -21.45 -14.47 -29.65
N ASP A 309 -20.57 -13.62 -29.21
CA ASP A 309 -19.74 -13.86 -28.00
C ASP A 309 -20.48 -13.43 -26.73
N LEU A 310 -20.43 -14.28 -25.72
CA LEU A 310 -20.91 -14.00 -24.36
C LEU A 310 -19.72 -13.89 -23.43
N ASN A 311 -19.55 -12.73 -22.85
CA ASN A 311 -18.51 -12.47 -21.86
C ASN A 311 -19.11 -12.48 -20.45
N LEU A 312 -18.73 -13.45 -19.65
CA LEU A 312 -19.10 -13.55 -18.24
C LEU A 312 -17.98 -13.01 -17.39
N LYS A 313 -18.31 -12.16 -16.43
CA LYS A 313 -17.38 -11.60 -15.45
C LYS A 313 -17.95 -11.75 -14.06
N PHE A 314 -17.09 -12.16 -13.13
CA PHE A 314 -17.41 -12.42 -11.75
C PHE A 314 -16.26 -11.92 -10.89
N ASP A 315 -16.50 -10.98 -10.00
CA ASP A 315 -15.53 -10.43 -9.09
C ASP A 315 -16.04 -10.55 -7.65
N LEU A 316 -15.21 -11.10 -6.77
CA LEU A 316 -15.42 -11.18 -5.32
C LEU A 316 -14.27 -10.48 -4.63
N SER A 317 -14.56 -9.52 -3.76
CA SER A 317 -13.57 -8.87 -2.91
C SER A 317 -14.02 -8.92 -1.45
N PHE A 318 -13.11 -9.33 -0.58
CA PHE A 318 -13.26 -9.25 0.86
C PHE A 318 -12.15 -8.37 1.42
N ARG A 319 -12.53 -7.30 2.12
CA ARG A 319 -11.60 -6.35 2.71
C ARG A 319 -11.90 -6.17 4.19
N ASP A 320 -10.86 -6.22 5.02
CA ASP A 320 -10.90 -5.97 6.47
C ASP A 320 -9.97 -4.81 6.79
N ASP A 321 -10.56 -3.65 7.10
CA ASP A 321 -9.85 -2.43 7.49
C ASP A 321 -10.09 -2.15 8.96
N LEU A 322 -9.02 -1.82 9.68
CA LEU A 322 -9.10 -1.39 11.07
C LEU A 322 -8.13 -0.24 11.32
N THR A 323 -8.62 0.82 11.95
CA THR A 323 -7.80 1.95 12.42
C THR A 323 -7.97 2.10 13.91
N ASN A 324 -6.87 1.98 14.64
CA ASN A 324 -6.77 2.21 16.06
C ASN A 324 -6.07 3.54 16.31
N ASN A 325 -6.60 4.34 17.23
CA ASN A 325 -5.93 5.51 17.76
C ASN A 325 -5.57 5.25 19.23
N ARG A 326 -4.29 5.40 19.54
CA ARG A 326 -3.75 5.24 20.89
C ARG A 326 -3.16 6.56 21.34
N VAL A 327 -3.68 7.08 22.41
CA VAL A 327 -3.04 8.22 23.11
C VAL A 327 -1.94 7.64 23.98
N LEU A 328 -0.70 8.15 23.82
CA LEU A 328 0.44 7.68 24.59
C LEU A 328 0.20 7.93 26.09
N ASP A 329 0.54 6.95 26.91
CA ASP A 329 0.36 6.95 28.37
C ASP A 329 -1.08 6.93 28.88
N GLN A 330 -2.02 6.56 28.01
CA GLN A 330 -3.40 6.27 28.38
C GLN A 330 -3.72 4.82 27.97
N ASP A 331 -4.29 4.03 28.87
CA ASP A 331 -4.71 2.65 28.58
C ASP A 331 -5.94 2.58 27.65
N GLN A 332 -6.13 3.60 26.83
CA GLN A 332 -7.24 3.68 25.88
C GLN A 332 -6.78 3.26 24.49
N ASN A 333 -7.20 2.07 24.11
CA ASN A 333 -7.14 1.60 22.72
C ASN A 333 -8.55 1.68 22.14
N VAL A 334 -8.83 2.72 21.37
CA VAL A 334 -10.15 2.91 20.80
C VAL A 334 -10.05 2.70 19.27
N PRO A 335 -10.74 1.67 18.74
CA PRO A 335 -10.97 1.60 17.31
C PRO A 335 -11.75 2.85 16.88
N THR A 336 -11.12 3.71 16.08
CA THR A 336 -11.74 4.96 15.63
C THR A 336 -12.44 4.80 14.30
N ARG A 337 -11.99 3.84 13.49
CA ARG A 337 -12.51 3.58 12.16
C ARG A 337 -12.22 2.14 11.76
N GLY A 338 -13.07 1.58 10.93
CA GLY A 338 -12.84 0.28 10.33
C GLY A 338 -14.10 -0.32 9.78
N ALA A 339 -13.97 -1.25 8.86
CA ALA A 339 -15.07 -1.99 8.31
C ALA A 339 -14.62 -3.30 7.66
N LYS A 340 -15.44 -4.33 7.78
CA LYS A 340 -15.36 -5.52 6.92
C LYS A 340 -16.28 -5.32 5.73
N THR A 341 -15.71 -5.32 4.54
CA THR A 341 -16.44 -5.11 3.28
C THR A 341 -16.41 -6.38 2.46
N LEU A 342 -17.60 -6.87 2.11
CA LEU A 342 -17.80 -7.94 1.13
C LEU A 342 -18.42 -7.32 -0.11
N ARG A 343 -17.70 -7.39 -1.23
CA ARG A 343 -18.21 -6.95 -2.54
C ARG A 343 -18.25 -8.14 -3.48
N PHE A 344 -19.37 -8.25 -4.17
CA PHE A 344 -19.61 -9.24 -5.17
C PHE A 344 -20.18 -8.54 -6.41
N SER A 345 -19.56 -8.72 -7.56
CA SER A 345 -19.95 -8.06 -8.81
C SER A 345 -19.95 -9.06 -9.95
N ASN A 346 -21.08 -9.16 -10.65
CA ASN A 346 -21.24 -10.02 -11.80
C ASN A 346 -21.67 -9.21 -13.00
N ALA A 347 -21.18 -9.59 -14.17
CA ALA A 347 -21.66 -9.06 -15.42
C ALA A 347 -21.70 -10.16 -16.49
N ALA A 348 -22.72 -10.11 -17.33
CA ALA A 348 -22.83 -10.91 -18.53
C ALA A 348 -23.05 -9.97 -19.71
N ASP A 349 -22.05 -9.85 -20.57
CA ASP A 349 -22.08 -9.02 -21.77
C ASP A 349 -22.29 -9.90 -22.99
N TYR A 350 -23.41 -9.71 -23.68
CA TYR A 350 -23.74 -10.42 -24.90
C TYR A 350 -23.76 -9.46 -26.09
N GLU A 351 -22.94 -9.73 -27.08
CA GLU A 351 -22.87 -8.98 -28.32
C GLU A 351 -23.96 -9.48 -29.29
N LEU A 352 -25.09 -8.76 -29.35
CA LEU A 352 -26.17 -9.09 -30.27
C LEU A 352 -25.77 -8.93 -31.74
N ASN A 353 -24.98 -7.91 -32.03
CA ASN A 353 -24.33 -7.62 -33.32
C ASN A 353 -23.24 -6.57 -33.12
N ASP A 354 -22.54 -6.19 -34.20
CA ASP A 354 -21.43 -5.21 -34.18
C ASP A 354 -21.81 -3.84 -33.60
N ARG A 355 -23.09 -3.56 -33.39
CA ARG A 355 -23.59 -2.25 -32.89
C ARG A 355 -24.34 -2.34 -31.57
N VAL A 356 -24.77 -3.51 -31.17
CA VAL A 356 -25.66 -3.71 -30.02
C VAL A 356 -25.05 -4.70 -29.05
N THR A 357 -24.75 -4.27 -27.85
CA THR A 357 -24.33 -5.11 -26.73
C THR A 357 -25.37 -5.04 -25.62
N LEU A 358 -25.81 -6.19 -25.16
CA LEU A 358 -26.68 -6.35 -24.00
C LEU A 358 -25.80 -6.70 -22.78
N ARG A 359 -25.90 -5.93 -21.72
CA ARG A 359 -25.24 -6.20 -20.47
C ARG A 359 -26.24 -6.43 -19.35
N LEU A 360 -26.18 -7.60 -18.75
CA LEU A 360 -26.84 -7.91 -17.48
C LEU A 360 -25.81 -7.77 -16.37
N PHE A 361 -26.15 -7.09 -15.28
CA PHE A 361 -25.24 -6.95 -14.15
C PHE A 361 -25.96 -7.10 -12.81
N PHE A 362 -25.21 -7.57 -11.81
CA PHE A 362 -25.63 -7.62 -10.42
C PHE A 362 -24.45 -7.32 -9.52
N ASP A 363 -24.60 -6.28 -8.70
CA ASP A 363 -23.60 -5.85 -7.71
C ASP A 363 -24.21 -5.98 -6.30
N TYR A 364 -23.49 -6.64 -5.42
CA TYR A 364 -23.79 -6.74 -4.00
C TYR A 364 -22.62 -6.20 -3.19
N ASN A 365 -22.91 -5.31 -2.25
CA ASN A 365 -21.92 -4.75 -1.36
C ASN A 365 -22.47 -4.76 0.08
N ARG A 366 -21.74 -5.38 0.99
CA ARG A 366 -22.05 -5.41 2.43
C ARG A 366 -20.88 -4.85 3.21
N ILE A 367 -21.15 -3.82 3.99
CA ILE A 367 -20.19 -3.15 4.85
C ILE A 367 -20.63 -3.38 6.29
N ILE A 368 -19.76 -3.98 7.12
CA ILE A 368 -19.97 -4.19 8.54
C ILE A 368 -18.94 -3.31 9.26
N PRO A 369 -19.34 -2.18 9.86
CA PRO A 369 -18.44 -1.30 10.60
C PRO A 369 -17.80 -2.03 11.79
N ALA A 370 -16.55 -1.70 12.09
CA ALA A 370 -15.85 -2.20 13.28
C ALA A 370 -16.17 -1.38 14.54
N VAL A 371 -16.74 -0.17 14.36
CA VAL A 371 -17.08 0.75 15.46
C VAL A 371 -18.54 0.54 15.85
N GLN A 372 -18.82 0.45 17.17
CA GLN A 372 -20.14 0.08 17.73
C GLN A 372 -21.27 1.07 17.41
N GLU A 373 -20.97 2.30 17.06
CA GLU A 373 -21.97 3.36 16.79
C GLU A 373 -22.52 3.34 15.36
N SER A 374 -22.06 2.41 14.51
CA SER A 374 -22.43 2.34 13.10
C SER A 374 -23.12 1.03 12.76
N PHE A 375 -24.15 1.09 11.92
CA PHE A 375 -24.93 -0.09 11.51
C PHE A 375 -24.37 -0.70 10.22
N PRO A 376 -24.55 -2.03 10.04
CA PRO A 376 -24.22 -2.68 8.78
C PRO A 376 -25.04 -2.13 7.63
N ILE A 377 -24.37 -1.83 6.52
CA ILE A 377 -24.99 -1.33 5.29
C ILE A 377 -24.91 -2.42 4.23
N THR A 378 -26.06 -2.75 3.63
CA THR A 378 -26.12 -3.68 2.50
C THR A 378 -26.72 -2.96 1.31
N THR A 379 -26.05 -3.04 0.17
CA THR A 379 -26.53 -2.49 -1.09
C THR A 379 -26.54 -3.59 -2.14
N ALA A 380 -27.66 -3.78 -2.79
CA ALA A 380 -27.81 -4.67 -3.95
C ALA A 380 -28.32 -3.85 -5.15
N LYS A 381 -27.65 -3.98 -6.29
CA LYS A 381 -28.01 -3.31 -7.54
C LYS A 381 -27.99 -4.36 -8.65
N GLY A 382 -29.01 -4.37 -9.47
CA GLY A 382 -29.06 -5.22 -10.66
C GLY A 382 -29.79 -4.50 -11.78
N GLY A 383 -29.42 -4.82 -13.00
CA GLY A 383 -30.06 -4.18 -14.14
C GLY A 383 -29.61 -4.74 -15.47
N ILE A 384 -30.28 -4.27 -16.52
CA ILE A 384 -29.97 -4.55 -17.89
C ILE A 384 -29.60 -3.24 -18.57
N THR A 385 -28.47 -3.22 -19.25
CA THR A 385 -28.02 -2.09 -20.06
C THR A 385 -27.91 -2.49 -21.52
N VAL A 386 -28.47 -1.69 -22.41
CA VAL A 386 -28.32 -1.86 -23.86
C VAL A 386 -27.40 -0.76 -24.35
N ARG A 387 -26.27 -1.13 -24.94
CA ARG A 387 -25.34 -0.20 -25.57
C ARG A 387 -25.51 -0.26 -27.09
N LEU A 388 -25.72 0.91 -27.68
CA LEU A 388 -25.81 1.10 -29.12
C LEU A 388 -24.60 1.92 -29.59
N ALA A 389 -23.82 1.38 -30.51
CA ALA A 389 -22.77 2.11 -31.22
C ALA A 389 -23.35 2.75 -32.46
N LEU A 390 -23.46 4.08 -32.48
CA LEU A 390 -23.82 4.87 -33.63
C LEU A 390 -22.55 5.08 -34.48
N LYS A 391 -22.58 4.66 -35.75
CA LYS A 391 -21.53 4.97 -36.73
C LYS A 391 -21.92 6.20 -37.51
#